data_016394a1f87276bd9aec9a34d76f6916
#
_entry.id   016394a1f87276bd9aec9a34d76f6916
#
_cell.length_a   1.000
_cell.length_b   1.000
_cell.length_c   1.000
_cell.angle_alpha   90.00
_cell.angle_beta   90.00
_cell.angle_gamma   90.00
#
_symmetry.space_group_name_H-M   'P 1'
#
loop_
_entity.id
_entity.type
_entity.pdbx_description
1 polymer ?
#
loop_
_entity_poly.entity_id
_entity_poly.type
_entity_poly.pdbx_seq_one_letter_code
_entity_poly.pdbx_strand_id
1 'polypeptide(L)'
;MTAVNRGGESFPSETLAAYLSPDADAKDILVVDGFKRLSGPAIVDDNTRLGFDLDADMGVTLGLAAGWNGRQQCFNRSRGGSEGPNALGYSGDELAGTFVMGNQQNASVCHVETIARSGSYNVLSSSLEAFENDFVKPSHYSVIDMAFGMQKDDGHSLVHYKTFSSTLQKQVMAFIRGGGRMFVSGAYIGSDMQRGDERDFLSGVFKTSYGGSDCNQTNNTVNGLGISFDLIRHPNDVHYAVTNVNVMRPTNASSFCAMQYADGTDAAVAYDGADYKCFVMGFPFECINSIKARQQVMKAVMNLITKK
;
A
#
# COMPACT_ATOMS: atom_id res chain seq x y z
N MET A 1 -1.76 -2.00 -19.20
CA MET A 1 -2.46 -1.44 -20.38
C MET A 1 -2.51 0.06 -20.24
N THR A 2 -2.49 0.78 -21.36
CA THR A 2 -2.65 2.23 -21.38
C THR A 2 -3.84 2.59 -22.28
N ALA A 3 -4.46 3.72 -22.05
CA ALA A 3 -5.49 4.29 -22.92
C ALA A 3 -4.86 5.40 -23.75
N VAL A 4 -5.10 5.37 -25.07
CA VAL A 4 -4.55 6.34 -26.02
C VAL A 4 -5.68 7.08 -26.72
N ASN A 5 -5.60 8.39 -26.80
CA ASN A 5 -6.49 9.24 -27.58
C ASN A 5 -5.73 10.43 -28.20
N ARG A 6 -6.45 11.39 -28.78
CA ARG A 6 -5.82 12.57 -29.40
C ARG A 6 -5.14 13.52 -28.38
N GLY A 7 -5.45 13.41 -27.11
CA GLY A 7 -4.86 14.21 -26.04
C GLY A 7 -3.62 13.59 -25.40
N GLY A 8 -3.29 12.35 -25.74
CA GLY A 8 -2.12 11.66 -25.22
C GLY A 8 -2.37 10.20 -24.82
N GLU A 9 -1.48 9.67 -24.02
CA GLU A 9 -1.53 8.32 -23.47
C GLU A 9 -1.60 8.37 -21.94
N SER A 10 -2.48 7.54 -21.33
CA SER A 10 -2.61 7.44 -19.88
C SER A 10 -1.41 6.74 -19.24
N PHE A 11 -1.28 6.88 -17.92
CA PHE A 11 -0.43 5.98 -17.17
C PHE A 11 -0.88 4.52 -17.34
N PRO A 12 0.03 3.54 -17.15
CA PRO A 12 -0.33 2.13 -17.18
C PRO A 12 -1.38 1.79 -16.11
N SER A 13 -2.24 0.84 -16.41
CA SER A 13 -3.12 0.23 -15.41
C SER A 13 -2.31 -0.52 -14.36
N GLU A 14 -2.93 -0.85 -13.24
CA GLU A 14 -2.39 -1.83 -12.29
C GLU A 14 -2.04 -3.16 -12.98
N THR A 15 -1.11 -3.89 -12.39
CA THR A 15 -0.65 -5.18 -12.90
C THR A 15 -1.26 -6.30 -12.07
N LEU A 16 -1.92 -7.24 -12.73
CA LEU A 16 -2.35 -8.49 -12.11
C LEU A 16 -1.27 -9.55 -12.30
N ALA A 17 -1.11 -10.41 -11.30
CA ALA A 17 -0.15 -11.48 -11.30
C ALA A 17 -0.76 -12.78 -10.80
N ALA A 18 -0.26 -13.91 -11.30
CA ALA A 18 -0.66 -15.23 -10.85
C ALA A 18 0.53 -16.19 -10.91
N TYR A 19 0.56 -17.12 -9.97
CA TYR A 19 1.52 -18.23 -9.94
C TYR A 19 0.80 -19.51 -9.55
N LEU A 20 1.03 -20.58 -10.30
CA LEU A 20 0.57 -21.92 -9.98
C LEU A 20 1.76 -22.79 -9.56
N SER A 21 1.66 -23.34 -8.37
CA SER A 21 2.64 -24.26 -7.84
C SER A 21 2.58 -25.59 -8.61
N PRO A 22 3.73 -26.25 -8.84
CA PRO A 22 3.72 -27.63 -9.34
C PRO A 22 3.25 -28.66 -8.30
N ASP A 23 3.10 -28.25 -7.04
CA ASP A 23 2.62 -29.10 -5.94
C ASP A 23 1.07 -29.12 -5.95
N ALA A 24 0.51 -30.32 -6.09
CA ALA A 24 -0.94 -30.52 -6.14
C ALA A 24 -1.65 -30.17 -4.81
N ASP A 25 -0.92 -30.19 -3.69
CA ASP A 25 -1.42 -29.86 -2.34
C ASP A 25 -1.16 -28.41 -1.96
N ALA A 26 -0.73 -27.57 -2.91
CA ALA A 26 -0.46 -26.15 -2.69
C ALA A 26 -1.71 -25.43 -2.21
N LYS A 27 -1.53 -24.58 -1.20
CA LYS A 27 -2.64 -23.74 -0.67
C LYS A 27 -2.84 -22.52 -1.55
N ASP A 28 -4.10 -22.16 -1.72
CA ASP A 28 -4.49 -20.96 -2.47
C ASP A 28 -4.35 -19.71 -1.61
N ILE A 29 -3.63 -18.72 -2.13
CA ILE A 29 -3.38 -17.41 -1.53
C ILE A 29 -3.92 -16.33 -2.47
N LEU A 30 -4.59 -15.35 -1.92
CA LEU A 30 -5.02 -14.17 -2.66
C LEU A 30 -4.16 -12.97 -2.25
N VAL A 31 -3.63 -12.27 -3.23
CA VAL A 31 -3.06 -10.93 -3.06
C VAL A 31 -4.10 -9.91 -3.53
N VAL A 32 -4.50 -9.00 -2.66
CA VAL A 32 -5.40 -7.90 -2.99
C VAL A 32 -4.57 -6.62 -3.11
N ASP A 33 -4.53 -6.07 -4.32
CA ASP A 33 -3.90 -4.77 -4.55
C ASP A 33 -4.84 -3.67 -4.07
N GLY A 34 -4.55 -3.13 -2.88
CA GLY A 34 -5.30 -2.06 -2.24
C GLY A 34 -4.76 -0.68 -2.57
N PHE A 35 -3.64 -0.60 -3.31
CA PHE A 35 -3.01 0.66 -3.65
C PHE A 35 -3.60 1.23 -4.95
N LYS A 36 -4.79 1.80 -4.85
CA LYS A 36 -5.53 2.37 -5.99
C LYS A 36 -5.06 3.77 -6.39
N ARG A 37 -4.41 4.46 -5.49
CA ARG A 37 -4.06 5.85 -5.67
C ARG A 37 -2.82 5.98 -6.53
N LEU A 38 -3.02 6.17 -7.81
CA LEU A 38 -2.02 6.80 -8.67
C LEU A 38 -1.90 8.26 -8.23
N SER A 39 -0.70 8.74 -7.99
CA SER A 39 -0.40 10.12 -7.67
C SER A 39 -1.55 11.08 -7.99
N GLY A 40 -2.47 11.21 -7.07
CA GLY A 40 -3.58 12.15 -7.16
C GLY A 40 -3.30 13.26 -6.18
N PRO A 41 -2.50 14.28 -6.53
CA PRO A 41 -2.36 15.44 -5.67
C PRO A 41 -3.69 16.17 -5.56
N ALA A 42 -3.84 17.01 -4.54
CA ALA A 42 -5.03 17.82 -4.35
C ALA A 42 -5.36 18.61 -5.61
N ILE A 43 -6.60 18.53 -6.05
CA ILE A 43 -7.06 19.25 -7.24
C ILE A 43 -7.34 20.71 -6.86
N VAL A 44 -6.85 21.63 -7.68
CA VAL A 44 -7.21 23.05 -7.63
C VAL A 44 -8.10 23.38 -8.83
N ASP A 45 -9.30 23.85 -8.54
CA ASP A 45 -10.22 24.42 -9.52
C ASP A 45 -10.96 25.59 -8.90
N ASP A 46 -10.40 26.79 -8.99
CA ASP A 46 -10.89 28.00 -8.34
C ASP A 46 -11.33 29.10 -9.33
N ASN A 47 -11.65 28.74 -10.56
CA ASN A 47 -11.97 29.63 -11.69
C ASN A 47 -10.80 30.48 -12.22
N THR A 48 -9.72 30.59 -11.48
CA THR A 48 -8.49 31.29 -11.91
C THR A 48 -7.39 30.31 -12.21
N ARG A 49 -7.35 29.18 -11.53
CA ARG A 49 -6.35 28.12 -11.63
C ARG A 49 -7.05 26.77 -11.78
N LEU A 50 -6.47 25.92 -12.61
CA LEU A 50 -6.91 24.53 -12.76
C LEU A 50 -5.66 23.65 -12.78
N GLY A 51 -5.56 22.73 -11.82
CA GLY A 51 -4.39 21.86 -11.74
C GLY A 51 -4.32 21.10 -10.41
N PHE A 52 -3.10 20.90 -9.93
CA PHE A 52 -2.85 20.18 -8.69
C PHE A 52 -2.09 21.04 -7.69
N ASP A 53 -2.45 20.92 -6.42
CA ASP A 53 -1.73 21.52 -5.30
C ASP A 53 -0.90 20.46 -4.59
N LEU A 54 0.39 20.41 -4.90
CA LEU A 54 1.31 19.44 -4.36
C LEU A 54 1.70 19.72 -2.90
N ASP A 55 1.50 20.96 -2.45
CA ASP A 55 1.74 21.32 -1.05
C ASP A 55 0.60 20.83 -0.14
N ALA A 56 -0.65 20.90 -0.65
CA ALA A 56 -1.80 20.40 0.08
C ALA A 56 -1.84 18.87 0.11
N ASP A 57 -1.51 18.22 -1.01
CA ASP A 57 -1.39 16.77 -1.12
C ASP A 57 -0.49 16.40 -2.30
N MET A 58 0.67 15.86 -2.00
CA MET A 58 1.64 15.47 -3.02
C MET A 58 1.25 14.22 -3.82
N GLY A 59 0.16 13.54 -3.44
CA GLY A 59 -0.14 12.24 -4.02
C GLY A 59 0.86 11.18 -3.60
N VAL A 60 1.02 10.16 -4.42
CA VAL A 60 1.88 9.00 -4.14
C VAL A 60 3.31 9.23 -4.60
N THR A 61 3.50 9.87 -5.73
CA THR A 61 4.81 10.23 -6.24
C THR A 61 5.24 11.56 -5.70
N LEU A 62 6.33 11.53 -5.07
CA LEU A 62 6.94 12.71 -4.48
C LEU A 62 7.75 13.41 -5.52
N GLY A 63 7.48 14.58 -5.78
CA GLY A 63 8.21 15.62 -6.39
C GLY A 63 9.56 15.42 -7.12
N LEU A 64 10.09 14.23 -7.09
CA LEU A 64 11.32 13.85 -7.81
C LEU A 64 11.03 13.25 -9.18
N ALA A 65 9.79 12.92 -9.47
CA ALA A 65 9.38 12.47 -10.79
C ALA A 65 9.26 13.66 -11.75
N ALA A 66 9.53 13.44 -13.02
CA ALA A 66 9.41 14.48 -14.04
C ALA A 66 7.99 15.08 -14.03
N GLY A 67 7.88 16.40 -14.03
CA GLY A 67 6.62 17.13 -13.95
C GLY A 67 6.02 17.27 -12.54
N TRP A 68 6.56 16.58 -11.53
CA TRP A 68 6.08 16.57 -10.16
C TRP A 68 7.24 16.89 -9.20
N ASN A 69 7.69 18.10 -9.16
CA ASN A 69 8.88 18.50 -8.41
C ASN A 69 8.57 19.33 -7.15
N GLY A 70 7.45 19.05 -6.50
CA GLY A 70 6.99 19.79 -5.33
C GLY A 70 6.40 21.17 -5.68
N ARG A 71 5.93 21.34 -6.93
CA ARG A 71 5.27 22.56 -7.40
C ARG A 71 3.86 22.27 -7.86
N GLN A 72 3.02 23.27 -7.72
CA GLN A 72 1.69 23.27 -8.31
C GLN A 72 1.80 23.21 -9.85
N GLN A 73 0.84 22.53 -10.49
CA GLN A 73 0.80 22.35 -11.94
C GLN A 73 -0.54 22.83 -12.49
N CYS A 74 -0.53 23.62 -13.54
CA CYS A 74 -1.73 24.02 -14.27
C CYS A 74 -1.70 23.48 -15.69
N PHE A 75 -2.69 22.69 -16.08
CA PHE A 75 -2.82 22.14 -17.42
C PHE A 75 -3.47 23.11 -18.41
N ASN A 76 -4.01 24.22 -17.94
CA ASN A 76 -4.55 25.26 -18.79
C ASN A 76 -3.50 26.36 -19.00
N ARG A 77 -2.82 26.32 -20.14
CA ARG A 77 -1.75 27.23 -20.48
C ARG A 77 -2.13 28.72 -20.40
N SER A 78 -3.38 29.05 -20.69
CA SER A 78 -3.86 30.43 -20.62
C SER A 78 -4.10 30.93 -19.19
N ARG A 79 -4.20 30.03 -18.21
CA ARG A 79 -4.46 30.32 -16.80
C ARG A 79 -3.27 30.02 -15.90
N GLY A 80 -2.30 29.22 -16.37
CA GLY A 80 -1.09 28.90 -15.63
C GLY A 80 -0.14 30.08 -15.59
N GLY A 81 0.23 30.56 -14.40
CA GLY A 81 1.37 31.43 -14.24
C GLY A 81 2.65 30.60 -14.44
N SER A 82 3.61 31.15 -15.21
CA SER A 82 4.85 30.43 -15.46
C SER A 82 5.88 30.57 -14.34
N GLU A 83 5.80 31.62 -13.56
CA GLU A 83 6.78 31.95 -12.51
C GLU A 83 6.14 32.80 -11.40
N GLY A 84 6.64 32.64 -10.17
CA GLY A 84 6.25 33.45 -9.03
C GLY A 84 5.64 32.66 -7.84
N PRO A 85 5.43 33.32 -6.69
CA PRO A 85 5.06 32.64 -5.44
C PRO A 85 3.75 31.87 -5.45
N ASN A 86 2.84 32.17 -6.36
CA ASN A 86 1.54 31.50 -6.49
C ASN A 86 1.29 30.97 -7.91
N ALA A 87 2.33 30.87 -8.71
CA ALA A 87 2.20 30.35 -10.06
C ALA A 87 2.10 28.83 -10.04
N LEU A 88 1.09 28.31 -10.71
CA LEU A 88 0.97 26.90 -10.97
C LEU A 88 1.78 26.54 -12.19
N GLY A 89 2.92 26.38 -12.41
CA GLY A 89 3.63 25.97 -13.62
C GLY A 89 2.69 25.45 -14.74
N TYR A 90 3.20 25.12 -15.85
CA TYR A 90 2.45 24.51 -16.93
C TYR A 90 3.07 23.16 -17.28
N SER A 91 2.24 22.13 -17.42
CA SER A 91 2.62 20.83 -17.98
C SER A 91 1.79 20.57 -19.22
N GLY A 92 2.45 20.23 -20.31
CA GLY A 92 1.81 19.79 -21.54
C GLY A 92 1.61 18.27 -21.59
N ASP A 93 1.60 17.74 -22.78
CA ASP A 93 1.46 16.31 -23.07
C ASP A 93 2.80 15.56 -23.23
N GLU A 94 3.92 16.25 -22.99
CA GLU A 94 5.27 15.70 -23.14
C GLU A 94 5.57 14.50 -22.21
N LEU A 95 4.79 14.33 -21.15
CA LEU A 95 4.89 13.19 -20.25
C LEU A 95 3.90 12.06 -20.56
N ALA A 96 3.02 12.27 -21.55
CA ALA A 96 2.03 11.25 -21.92
C ALA A 96 2.74 9.96 -22.37
N GLY A 97 2.26 8.82 -21.88
CA GLY A 97 2.86 7.50 -22.18
C GLY A 97 4.26 7.25 -21.61
N THR A 98 4.86 8.24 -20.97
CA THR A 98 6.17 8.05 -20.35
C THR A 98 6.06 7.42 -18.97
N PHE A 99 7.08 6.66 -18.60
CA PHE A 99 7.21 6.17 -17.23
C PHE A 99 7.59 7.33 -16.31
N VAL A 100 6.78 7.55 -15.28
CA VAL A 100 7.07 8.54 -14.24
C VAL A 100 7.62 7.82 -13.04
N MET A 101 8.86 8.14 -12.66
CA MET A 101 9.57 7.49 -11.56
C MET A 101 8.73 7.50 -10.28
N GLY A 102 8.63 6.33 -9.64
CA GLY A 102 7.86 6.17 -8.41
C GLY A 102 6.35 5.99 -8.61
N ASN A 103 5.83 6.12 -9.82
CA ASN A 103 4.42 5.96 -10.13
C ASN A 103 4.11 4.57 -10.73
N GLN A 104 4.53 3.55 -10.04
CA GLN A 104 4.44 2.18 -10.51
C GLN A 104 3.36 1.41 -9.76
N GLN A 105 2.51 0.70 -10.51
CA GLN A 105 1.41 -0.11 -9.98
C GLN A 105 1.67 -1.59 -10.17
N ASN A 106 2.75 -2.09 -9.59
CA ASN A 106 3.11 -3.51 -9.67
C ASN A 106 3.35 -4.15 -8.29
N ALA A 107 2.80 -3.57 -7.23
CA ALA A 107 2.92 -4.11 -5.88
C ALA A 107 2.47 -5.58 -5.85
N SER A 108 1.38 -5.90 -6.52
CA SER A 108 0.86 -7.27 -6.65
C SER A 108 1.88 -8.24 -7.22
N VAL A 109 2.69 -7.85 -8.21
CA VAL A 109 3.75 -8.72 -8.77
C VAL A 109 4.80 -9.05 -7.72
N CYS A 110 5.25 -8.04 -6.97
CA CYS A 110 6.24 -8.22 -5.91
C CYS A 110 5.75 -9.19 -4.82
N HIS A 111 4.49 -9.03 -4.39
CA HIS A 111 3.87 -9.91 -3.40
C HIS A 111 3.71 -11.34 -3.92
N VAL A 112 3.10 -11.52 -5.11
CA VAL A 112 2.89 -12.83 -5.74
C VAL A 112 4.21 -13.58 -5.91
N GLU A 113 5.23 -12.95 -6.48
CA GLU A 113 6.55 -13.56 -6.69
C GLU A 113 7.19 -13.99 -5.36
N THR A 114 7.07 -13.15 -4.34
CA THR A 114 7.73 -13.39 -3.06
C THR A 114 7.01 -14.48 -2.26
N ILE A 115 5.66 -14.53 -2.29
CA ILE A 115 4.87 -15.61 -1.69
C ILE A 115 5.16 -16.93 -2.40
N ALA A 116 5.16 -16.95 -3.74
CA ALA A 116 5.45 -18.14 -4.53
C ALA A 116 6.82 -18.77 -4.19
N ARG A 117 7.79 -17.94 -3.84
CA ARG A 117 9.14 -18.39 -3.42
C ARG A 117 9.23 -18.76 -1.93
N SER A 118 8.22 -18.45 -1.13
CA SER A 118 8.23 -18.69 0.32
C SER A 118 7.81 -20.09 0.72
N GLY A 119 7.08 -20.80 -0.14
CA GLY A 119 6.55 -22.14 0.12
C GLY A 119 5.76 -22.69 -1.06
N SER A 120 4.99 -23.75 -0.81
CA SER A 120 4.13 -24.40 -1.81
C SER A 120 2.75 -23.72 -1.82
N TYR A 121 2.60 -22.70 -2.65
CA TYR A 121 1.38 -21.90 -2.76
C TYR A 121 0.97 -21.66 -4.21
N ASN A 122 -0.32 -21.74 -4.50
CA ASN A 122 -0.90 -21.08 -5.65
C ASN A 122 -1.23 -19.64 -5.24
N VAL A 123 -0.86 -18.67 -6.04
CA VAL A 123 -1.03 -17.26 -5.70
C VAL A 123 -1.71 -16.55 -6.85
N LEU A 124 -2.79 -15.83 -6.55
CA LEU A 124 -3.51 -14.99 -7.51
C LEU A 124 -3.59 -13.58 -6.96
N SER A 125 -3.57 -12.60 -7.84
CA SER A 125 -3.85 -11.22 -7.44
C SER A 125 -5.22 -10.76 -7.94
N SER A 126 -5.78 -9.79 -7.23
CA SER A 126 -7.03 -9.13 -7.55
C SER A 126 -6.91 -7.64 -7.23
N SER A 127 -7.62 -6.81 -7.97
CA SER A 127 -7.83 -5.43 -7.55
C SER A 127 -8.73 -5.37 -6.31
N LEU A 128 -8.63 -4.29 -5.56
CA LEU A 128 -9.50 -4.06 -4.41
C LEU A 128 -10.97 -3.90 -4.83
N GLU A 129 -11.24 -3.26 -5.98
CA GLU A 129 -12.60 -3.15 -6.51
C GLU A 129 -13.23 -4.52 -6.79
N ALA A 130 -12.48 -5.42 -7.41
CA ALA A 130 -12.97 -6.77 -7.70
C ALA A 130 -13.25 -7.54 -6.40
N PHE A 131 -12.43 -7.33 -5.38
CA PHE A 131 -12.64 -7.91 -4.07
C PHE A 131 -13.87 -7.32 -3.37
N GLU A 132 -14.01 -6.00 -3.30
CA GLU A 132 -15.13 -5.30 -2.66
C GLU A 132 -16.48 -5.56 -3.35
N ASN A 133 -16.47 -5.82 -4.65
CA ASN A 133 -17.68 -6.12 -5.44
C ASN A 133 -18.01 -7.64 -5.52
N ASP A 134 -17.40 -8.46 -4.67
CA ASP A 134 -17.62 -9.92 -4.59
C ASP A 134 -17.32 -10.70 -5.89
N PHE A 135 -16.52 -10.13 -6.81
CA PHE A 135 -16.05 -10.86 -7.99
C PHE A 135 -15.01 -11.93 -7.62
N VAL A 136 -14.40 -11.79 -6.47
CA VAL A 136 -13.48 -12.77 -5.89
C VAL A 136 -14.08 -13.28 -4.58
N LYS A 137 -14.11 -14.60 -4.40
CA LYS A 137 -14.68 -15.22 -3.19
C LYS A 137 -13.57 -15.50 -2.17
N PRO A 138 -13.51 -14.74 -1.06
CA PRO A 138 -12.47 -14.90 -0.04
C PRO A 138 -12.37 -16.32 0.52
N SER A 139 -13.49 -17.02 0.64
CA SER A 139 -13.57 -18.39 1.20
C SER A 139 -12.79 -19.46 0.41
N HIS A 140 -12.37 -19.15 -0.82
CA HIS A 140 -11.55 -20.08 -1.62
C HIS A 140 -10.07 -20.03 -1.22
N TYR A 141 -9.66 -19.06 -0.43
CA TYR A 141 -8.26 -18.82 -0.09
C TYR A 141 -8.00 -19.10 1.37
N SER A 142 -6.82 -19.64 1.66
CA SER A 142 -6.36 -19.91 3.03
C SER A 142 -5.73 -18.69 3.68
N VAL A 143 -5.18 -17.79 2.87
CA VAL A 143 -4.57 -16.52 3.29
C VAL A 143 -4.98 -15.44 2.31
N ILE A 144 -5.22 -14.23 2.83
CA ILE A 144 -5.34 -13.02 2.03
C ILE A 144 -4.21 -12.08 2.43
N ASP A 145 -3.45 -11.62 1.45
CA ASP A 145 -2.42 -10.60 1.55
C ASP A 145 -2.96 -9.29 0.97
N MET A 146 -3.04 -8.25 1.78
CA MET A 146 -3.52 -6.92 1.37
C MET A 146 -2.36 -5.93 1.29
N ALA A 147 -2.03 -5.53 0.07
CA ALA A 147 -0.98 -4.57 -0.23
C ALA A 147 -1.58 -3.17 -0.39
N PHE A 148 -1.48 -2.34 0.64
CA PHE A 148 -2.05 -0.98 0.61
C PHE A 148 -1.05 0.10 0.20
N GLY A 149 0.23 -0.22 0.09
CA GLY A 149 1.23 0.76 -0.32
C GLY A 149 1.14 2.07 0.47
N MET A 150 0.96 3.17 -0.25
CA MET A 150 0.75 4.51 0.30
C MET A 150 -0.74 4.94 0.29
N GLN A 151 -1.66 3.99 0.23
CA GLN A 151 -3.10 4.26 0.24
C GLN A 151 -3.54 4.95 1.52
N LYS A 152 -4.27 6.05 1.36
CA LYS A 152 -4.92 6.80 2.44
C LYS A 152 -6.09 7.62 1.90
N ASP A 153 -7.01 8.01 2.76
CA ASP A 153 -7.98 9.05 2.45
C ASP A 153 -7.28 10.43 2.45
N ASP A 154 -7.42 11.18 1.38
CA ASP A 154 -6.86 12.52 1.25
C ASP A 154 -7.81 13.62 1.73
N GLY A 155 -9.08 13.28 1.98
CA GLY A 155 -10.11 14.20 2.43
C GLY A 155 -10.60 15.20 1.36
N HIS A 156 -10.08 15.14 0.14
CA HIS A 156 -10.35 16.08 -0.95
C HIS A 156 -10.92 15.46 -2.21
N SER A 157 -10.63 14.19 -2.45
CA SER A 157 -11.12 13.48 -3.64
C SER A 157 -12.62 13.15 -3.53
N LEU A 158 -13.31 13.18 -4.66
CA LEU A 158 -14.69 12.67 -4.77
C LEU A 158 -14.77 11.16 -4.48
N VAL A 159 -13.68 10.44 -4.70
CA VAL A 159 -13.52 9.02 -4.35
C VAL A 159 -12.74 8.94 -3.05
N HIS A 160 -13.31 8.28 -2.05
CA HIS A 160 -12.61 8.02 -0.80
C HIS A 160 -11.61 6.87 -0.98
N TYR A 161 -10.34 7.19 -0.84
CA TYR A 161 -9.23 6.23 -0.92
C TYR A 161 -8.87 5.61 0.44
N LYS A 162 -9.85 5.47 1.31
CA LYS A 162 -9.70 4.91 2.66
C LYS A 162 -8.98 3.55 2.61
N THR A 163 -8.03 3.34 3.51
CA THR A 163 -7.30 2.07 3.63
C THR A 163 -8.27 0.89 3.82
N PHE A 164 -9.19 1.01 4.79
CA PHE A 164 -10.27 0.04 4.97
C PHE A 164 -11.62 0.73 4.87
N SER A 165 -12.26 0.63 3.71
CA SER A 165 -13.65 1.05 3.54
C SER A 165 -14.57 0.24 4.46
N SER A 166 -15.77 0.74 4.73
CA SER A 166 -16.77 0.00 5.54
C SER A 166 -17.17 -1.34 4.89
N THR A 167 -17.15 -1.43 3.56
CA THR A 167 -17.39 -2.67 2.81
C THR A 167 -16.25 -3.65 3.05
N LEU A 168 -15.01 -3.20 2.86
CA LEU A 168 -13.82 -4.02 3.07
C LEU A 168 -13.72 -4.54 4.51
N GLN A 169 -14.01 -3.69 5.51
CA GLN A 169 -14.04 -4.12 6.91
C GLN A 169 -15.00 -5.30 7.14
N LYS A 170 -16.21 -5.27 6.54
CA LYS A 170 -17.19 -6.37 6.66
C LYS A 170 -16.68 -7.65 6.02
N GLN A 171 -16.07 -7.57 4.84
CA GLN A 171 -15.52 -8.73 4.13
C GLN A 171 -14.34 -9.35 4.89
N VAL A 172 -13.43 -8.52 5.40
CA VAL A 172 -12.30 -8.95 6.24
C VAL A 172 -12.80 -9.65 7.50
N MET A 173 -13.79 -9.07 8.20
CA MET A 173 -14.37 -9.69 9.39
C MET A 173 -15.03 -11.03 9.07
N ALA A 174 -15.72 -11.14 7.94
CA ALA A 174 -16.34 -12.40 7.51
C ALA A 174 -15.29 -13.48 7.21
N PHE A 175 -14.21 -13.11 6.53
CA PHE A 175 -13.11 -14.01 6.21
C PHE A 175 -12.40 -14.54 7.46
N ILE A 176 -12.08 -13.65 8.40
CA ILE A 176 -11.41 -13.99 9.66
C ILE A 176 -12.30 -14.88 10.55
N ARG A 177 -13.62 -14.59 10.63
CA ARG A 177 -14.56 -15.45 11.37
C ARG A 177 -14.65 -16.86 10.79
N GLY A 178 -14.35 -17.03 9.51
CA GLY A 178 -14.21 -18.34 8.85
C GLY A 178 -12.88 -19.04 9.12
N GLY A 179 -12.01 -18.49 9.98
CA GLY A 179 -10.67 -19.01 10.25
C GLY A 179 -9.62 -18.62 9.21
N GLY A 180 -9.94 -17.66 8.36
CA GLY A 180 -9.03 -17.09 7.38
C GLY A 180 -7.83 -16.39 8.03
N ARG A 181 -6.72 -16.34 7.33
CA ARG A 181 -5.47 -15.74 7.80
C ARG A 181 -5.11 -14.55 6.95
N MET A 182 -4.53 -13.51 7.56
CA MET A 182 -4.26 -12.28 6.85
C MET A 182 -2.83 -11.80 7.02
N PHE A 183 -2.28 -11.31 5.92
CA PHE A 183 -1.14 -10.43 5.91
C PHE A 183 -1.58 -9.06 5.39
N VAL A 184 -1.16 -7.99 6.04
CA VAL A 184 -1.54 -6.62 5.67
C VAL A 184 -0.30 -5.73 5.75
N SER A 185 -0.04 -4.97 4.71
CA SER A 185 1.07 -4.02 4.67
C SER A 185 0.67 -2.67 4.06
N GLY A 186 1.18 -1.58 4.61
CA GLY A 186 0.91 -0.24 4.09
C GLY A 186 1.35 0.86 5.05
N ALA A 187 1.59 2.04 4.51
CA ALA A 187 2.13 3.19 5.24
C ALA A 187 1.13 3.89 6.17
N TYR A 188 -0.17 3.69 5.92
CA TYR A 188 -1.23 4.44 6.61
C TYR A 188 -2.27 3.55 7.29
N ILE A 189 -1.99 2.28 7.51
CA ILE A 189 -2.92 1.30 8.09
C ILE A 189 -3.47 1.77 9.45
N GLY A 190 -2.64 2.39 10.26
CA GLY A 190 -3.06 2.91 11.56
C GLY A 190 -3.59 4.33 11.49
N SER A 191 -2.87 5.24 10.86
CA SER A 191 -3.17 6.67 10.85
C SER A 191 -4.43 7.03 10.07
N ASP A 192 -4.77 6.26 9.05
CA ASP A 192 -6.00 6.46 8.28
C ASP A 192 -7.25 5.86 8.96
N MET A 193 -7.08 5.10 10.03
CA MET A 193 -8.13 4.38 10.76
C MET A 193 -8.30 4.92 12.18
N GLN A 194 -8.68 6.22 12.31
CA GLN A 194 -8.66 6.92 13.60
C GLN A 194 -10.04 7.27 14.18
N ARG A 195 -11.15 7.03 13.46
CA ARG A 195 -12.49 7.13 14.04
C ARG A 195 -12.71 6.01 15.06
N GLY A 196 -13.69 6.16 15.94
CA GLY A 196 -13.95 5.19 17.00
C GLY A 196 -14.18 3.77 16.47
N ASP A 197 -15.09 3.62 15.52
CA ASP A 197 -15.41 2.36 14.85
C ASP A 197 -14.21 1.75 14.09
N GLU A 198 -13.36 2.59 13.52
CA GLU A 198 -12.16 2.16 12.80
C GLU A 198 -11.06 1.67 13.76
N ARG A 199 -10.87 2.35 14.90
CA ARG A 199 -9.97 1.88 15.95
C ARG A 199 -10.44 0.56 16.55
N ASP A 200 -11.75 0.41 16.73
CA ASP A 200 -12.37 -0.84 17.21
C ASP A 200 -12.14 -1.97 16.19
N PHE A 201 -12.23 -1.67 14.88
CA PHE A 201 -11.89 -2.62 13.84
C PHE A 201 -10.42 -3.05 13.91
N LEU A 202 -9.46 -2.12 13.99
CA LEU A 202 -8.04 -2.47 14.08
C LEU A 202 -7.74 -3.32 15.33
N SER A 203 -8.25 -2.91 16.49
CA SER A 203 -7.99 -3.61 17.76
C SER A 203 -8.76 -4.93 17.85
N GLY A 204 -9.98 -4.97 17.34
CA GLY A 204 -10.84 -6.15 17.36
C GLY A 204 -10.44 -7.23 16.37
N VAL A 205 -10.00 -6.82 15.18
CA VAL A 205 -9.71 -7.71 14.03
C VAL A 205 -8.22 -8.00 13.93
N PHE A 206 -7.38 -6.99 13.86
CA PHE A 206 -5.94 -7.16 13.67
C PHE A 206 -5.14 -7.18 14.97
N LYS A 207 -5.83 -7.00 16.11
CA LYS A 207 -5.22 -7.00 17.46
C LYS A 207 -4.06 -6.00 17.58
N THR A 208 -4.21 -4.88 16.87
CA THR A 208 -3.23 -3.80 16.83
C THR A 208 -3.90 -2.44 16.99
N SER A 209 -3.12 -1.45 17.38
CA SER A 209 -3.55 -0.05 17.46
C SER A 209 -2.47 0.86 16.88
N TYR A 210 -2.89 2.04 16.46
CA TYR A 210 -1.99 3.08 15.98
C TYR A 210 -1.21 3.71 17.14
N GLY A 211 0.09 3.71 17.04
CA GLY A 211 1.02 4.26 18.05
C GLY A 211 1.68 5.58 17.67
N GLY A 212 1.49 6.04 16.45
CA GLY A 212 2.12 7.23 15.89
C GLY A 212 2.61 7.01 14.46
N SER A 213 3.05 8.09 13.84
CA SER A 213 3.71 8.06 12.52
C SER A 213 5.12 8.58 12.63
N ASP A 214 6.04 7.98 11.89
CA ASP A 214 7.37 8.54 11.65
C ASP A 214 7.42 9.10 10.24
N CYS A 215 7.30 10.42 10.15
CA CYS A 215 7.51 11.19 8.92
C CYS A 215 8.96 11.65 8.79
N ASN A 216 9.75 11.53 9.85
CA ASN A 216 11.15 11.92 9.87
C ASN A 216 12.00 10.77 9.33
N GLN A 217 12.25 10.80 8.07
CA GLN A 217 13.01 9.85 7.25
C GLN A 217 14.41 9.46 7.77
N THR A 218 14.69 9.63 9.05
CA THR A 218 15.98 9.32 9.67
C THR A 218 16.14 7.85 10.02
N ASN A 219 15.03 7.11 10.18
CA ASN A 219 15.01 5.70 10.52
C ASN A 219 14.56 4.85 9.33
N ASN A 220 15.49 4.40 8.51
CA ASN A 220 15.19 3.55 7.36
C ASN A 220 15.17 2.06 7.70
N THR A 221 15.84 1.68 8.79
CA THR A 221 16.09 0.27 9.12
C THR A 221 14.95 -0.31 9.95
N VAL A 222 14.53 -1.50 9.59
CA VAL A 222 13.56 -2.33 10.31
C VAL A 222 14.24 -3.62 10.74
N ASN A 223 14.02 -4.02 12.00
CA ASN A 223 14.57 -5.22 12.60
C ASN A 223 13.44 -6.13 13.11
N GLY A 224 13.50 -7.41 12.83
CA GLY A 224 12.53 -8.38 13.35
C GLY A 224 12.59 -9.71 12.62
N LEU A 225 11.98 -10.73 13.17
CA LEU A 225 11.96 -12.09 12.61
C LEU A 225 13.37 -12.66 12.29
N GLY A 226 14.40 -12.18 13.00
CA GLY A 226 15.81 -12.53 12.75
C GLY A 226 16.42 -11.87 11.51
N ILE A 227 15.81 -10.82 10.97
CA ILE A 227 16.20 -10.12 9.75
C ILE A 227 16.33 -8.63 10.04
N SER A 228 17.28 -7.96 9.38
CA SER A 228 17.42 -6.51 9.35
C SER A 228 17.44 -6.04 7.90
N PHE A 229 16.70 -4.98 7.58
CA PHE A 229 16.59 -4.43 6.24
C PHE A 229 16.25 -2.94 6.28
N ASP A 230 16.47 -2.27 5.14
CA ASP A 230 16.11 -0.87 4.96
C ASP A 230 14.89 -0.73 4.04
N LEU A 231 14.16 0.37 4.23
CA LEU A 231 13.05 0.76 3.37
C LEU A 231 13.53 1.73 2.28
N ILE A 232 12.89 1.68 1.12
CA ILE A 232 13.13 2.62 0.03
C ILE A 232 12.51 3.97 0.40
N ARG A 233 13.36 4.98 0.64
CA ARG A 233 12.97 6.34 1.03
C ARG A 233 13.04 7.34 -0.12
N HIS A 234 13.65 6.95 -1.23
CA HIS A 234 13.71 7.76 -2.44
C HIS A 234 13.14 6.96 -3.61
N PRO A 235 12.31 7.56 -4.46
CA PRO A 235 11.79 6.86 -5.63
C PRO A 235 12.93 6.49 -6.57
N ASN A 236 12.74 5.39 -7.27
CA ASN A 236 13.63 4.93 -8.33
C ASN A 236 12.82 4.39 -9.51
N ASP A 237 13.48 3.84 -10.52
CA ASP A 237 12.82 3.35 -11.73
C ASP A 237 11.82 2.21 -11.48
N VAL A 238 11.87 1.59 -10.30
CA VAL A 238 11.11 0.37 -9.97
C VAL A 238 10.13 0.60 -8.82
N HIS A 239 10.40 1.56 -7.92
CA HIS A 239 9.63 1.71 -6.69
C HIS A 239 9.35 3.17 -6.35
N TYR A 240 8.16 3.41 -5.80
CA TYR A 240 7.84 4.65 -5.09
C TYR A 240 8.59 4.73 -3.76
N ALA A 241 8.67 5.94 -3.20
CA ALA A 241 9.30 6.16 -1.91
C ALA A 241 8.31 5.98 -0.75
N VAL A 242 8.77 5.40 0.35
CA VAL A 242 8.02 5.40 1.61
C VAL A 242 8.24 6.73 2.31
N THR A 243 7.23 7.59 2.31
CA THR A 243 7.30 8.92 2.91
C THR A 243 6.79 8.97 4.33
N ASN A 244 6.04 7.95 4.72
CA ASN A 244 5.49 7.81 6.06
C ASN A 244 5.47 6.33 6.43
N VAL A 245 5.63 6.04 7.72
CA VAL A 245 5.42 4.72 8.29
C VAL A 245 4.60 4.86 9.57
N ASN A 246 3.80 3.84 9.88
CA ASN A 246 3.02 3.81 11.10
C ASN A 246 3.67 2.95 12.17
N VAL A 247 3.64 3.43 13.40
CA VAL A 247 3.93 2.63 14.60
C VAL A 247 2.67 1.82 14.94
N MET A 248 2.79 0.50 14.98
CA MET A 248 1.69 -0.43 15.22
C MET A 248 1.90 -1.13 16.56
N ARG A 249 0.97 -1.01 17.50
CA ARG A 249 1.10 -1.58 18.87
C ARG A 249 0.19 -2.76 19.08
N PRO A 250 0.66 -3.86 19.67
CA PRO A 250 -0.21 -4.98 20.04
C PRO A 250 -1.24 -4.57 21.10
N THR A 251 -2.46 -5.14 21.04
CA THR A 251 -3.58 -4.77 21.91
C THR A 251 -4.08 -5.87 22.81
N ASN A 252 -3.56 -7.10 22.69
CA ASN A 252 -3.93 -8.21 23.57
C ASN A 252 -2.75 -9.14 23.87
N ALA A 253 -2.96 -10.12 24.75
CA ALA A 253 -1.90 -11.04 25.20
C ALA A 253 -1.39 -12.01 24.10
N SER A 254 -2.17 -12.24 23.05
CA SER A 254 -1.80 -13.12 21.93
C SER A 254 -1.26 -12.35 20.73
N SER A 255 -1.26 -11.02 20.79
CA SER A 255 -0.58 -10.17 19.81
C SER A 255 0.76 -9.69 20.36
N PHE A 256 1.74 -9.58 19.48
CA PHE A 256 3.10 -9.19 19.87
C PHE A 256 3.78 -8.35 18.79
N CYS A 257 4.73 -7.53 19.22
CA CYS A 257 5.61 -6.81 18.29
C CYS A 257 6.50 -7.83 17.56
N ALA A 258 6.33 -7.90 16.23
CA ALA A 258 7.09 -8.81 15.39
C ALA A 258 8.31 -8.14 14.75
N MET A 259 8.26 -6.83 14.53
CA MET A 259 9.34 -6.01 13.98
C MET A 259 9.37 -4.64 14.63
N GLN A 260 10.55 -4.04 14.71
CA GLN A 260 10.76 -2.69 15.24
C GLN A 260 11.54 -1.83 14.25
N TYR A 261 11.24 -0.55 14.23
CA TYR A 261 12.08 0.45 13.60
C TYR A 261 13.39 0.64 14.38
N ALA A 262 14.37 1.31 13.78
CA ALA A 262 15.68 1.51 14.41
C ALA A 262 15.64 2.28 15.74
N ASP A 263 14.59 3.10 15.95
CA ASP A 263 14.34 3.82 17.20
C ASP A 263 13.69 2.97 18.30
N GLY A 264 13.41 1.69 18.00
CA GLY A 264 12.78 0.75 18.91
C GLY A 264 11.24 0.81 18.95
N THR A 265 10.62 1.68 18.15
CA THR A 265 9.15 1.68 18.02
C THR A 265 8.65 0.51 17.17
N ASP A 266 7.42 0.06 17.41
CA ASP A 266 6.87 -1.14 16.81
C ASP A 266 6.50 -0.90 15.34
N ALA A 267 7.13 -1.64 14.42
CA ALA A 267 6.93 -1.55 12.97
C ALA A 267 5.90 -2.56 12.44
N ALA A 268 5.75 -3.69 13.12
CA ALA A 268 4.78 -4.72 12.75
C ALA A 268 4.28 -5.47 13.96
N VAL A 269 3.02 -5.89 13.89
CA VAL A 269 2.34 -6.69 14.90
C VAL A 269 1.89 -8.01 14.31
N ALA A 270 2.13 -9.10 15.02
CA ALA A 270 1.59 -10.41 14.73
C ALA A 270 0.56 -10.79 15.77
N TYR A 271 -0.51 -11.45 15.33
CA TYR A 271 -1.48 -12.14 16.19
C TYR A 271 -1.45 -13.64 15.90
N ASP A 272 -1.15 -14.43 16.91
CA ASP A 272 -1.11 -15.89 16.86
C ASP A 272 -2.24 -16.46 17.73
N GLY A 273 -3.47 -16.25 17.29
CA GLY A 273 -4.66 -16.76 17.95
C GLY A 273 -5.00 -18.20 17.56
N ALA A 274 -5.83 -18.85 18.37
CA ALA A 274 -6.33 -20.19 18.08
C ALA A 274 -7.43 -20.17 16.99
N ASP A 275 -8.13 -19.05 16.85
CA ASP A 275 -9.24 -18.84 15.92
C ASP A 275 -8.77 -18.40 14.53
N TYR A 276 -7.82 -17.49 14.47
CA TYR A 276 -7.18 -17.02 13.23
C TYR A 276 -5.78 -16.46 13.55
N LYS A 277 -5.05 -16.13 12.50
CA LYS A 277 -3.75 -15.48 12.61
C LYS A 277 -3.66 -14.31 11.65
N CYS A 278 -3.00 -13.24 12.05
CA CYS A 278 -2.71 -12.14 11.16
C CYS A 278 -1.34 -11.52 11.43
N PHE A 279 -0.83 -10.85 10.41
CA PHE A 279 0.41 -10.09 10.45
C PHE A 279 0.15 -8.71 9.82
N VAL A 280 0.46 -7.63 10.53
CA VAL A 280 0.22 -6.27 10.08
C VAL A 280 1.52 -5.49 10.12
N MET A 281 1.95 -4.93 8.99
CA MET A 281 3.09 -4.04 8.86
C MET A 281 2.63 -2.59 8.75
N GLY A 282 3.22 -1.68 9.51
CA GLY A 282 3.00 -0.25 9.42
C GLY A 282 3.76 0.44 8.27
N PHE A 283 4.24 -0.34 7.31
CA PHE A 283 4.97 0.09 6.11
C PHE A 283 4.66 -0.83 4.93
N PRO A 284 4.81 -0.37 3.68
CA PRO A 284 4.61 -1.20 2.49
C PRO A 284 5.69 -2.28 2.37
N PHE A 285 5.27 -3.55 2.21
CA PHE A 285 6.19 -4.68 2.06
C PHE A 285 7.07 -4.57 0.82
N GLU A 286 6.51 -4.16 -0.30
CA GLU A 286 7.21 -4.03 -1.59
C GLU A 286 8.35 -3.00 -1.53
N CYS A 287 8.31 -2.08 -0.57
CA CYS A 287 9.36 -1.07 -0.35
C CYS A 287 10.52 -1.55 0.53
N ILE A 288 10.58 -2.79 0.91
CA ILE A 288 11.83 -3.40 1.46
C ILE A 288 12.88 -3.37 0.35
N ASN A 289 14.02 -2.70 0.58
CA ASN A 289 14.99 -2.37 -0.47
C ASN A 289 15.73 -3.56 -1.10
N SER A 290 15.73 -4.71 -0.44
CA SER A 290 16.47 -5.89 -0.87
C SER A 290 15.54 -7.05 -1.25
N ILE A 291 15.69 -7.60 -2.46
CA ILE A 291 14.96 -8.79 -2.91
C ILE A 291 15.18 -9.95 -1.94
N LYS A 292 16.40 -10.15 -1.48
CA LYS A 292 16.72 -11.20 -0.51
C LYS A 292 15.99 -10.98 0.82
N ALA A 293 15.95 -9.74 1.31
CA ALA A 293 15.23 -9.41 2.53
C ALA A 293 13.73 -9.62 2.35
N ARG A 294 13.12 -9.17 1.24
CA ARG A 294 11.71 -9.44 0.93
C ARG A 294 11.38 -10.93 0.98
N GLN A 295 12.22 -11.78 0.36
CA GLN A 295 12.03 -13.24 0.38
C GLN A 295 12.12 -13.82 1.80
N GLN A 296 13.08 -13.38 2.59
CA GLN A 296 13.24 -13.85 3.97
C GLN A 296 12.08 -13.41 4.85
N VAL A 297 11.68 -12.15 4.75
CA VAL A 297 10.55 -11.58 5.49
C VAL A 297 9.26 -12.31 5.12
N MET A 298 8.94 -12.44 3.83
CA MET A 298 7.73 -13.13 3.40
C MET A 298 7.71 -14.58 3.87
N LYS A 299 8.83 -15.28 3.76
CA LYS A 299 8.93 -16.66 4.27
C LYS A 299 8.65 -16.74 5.77
N ALA A 300 9.18 -15.81 6.57
CA ALA A 300 8.95 -15.78 8.00
C ALA A 300 7.48 -15.44 8.33
N VAL A 301 6.89 -14.45 7.65
CA VAL A 301 5.47 -14.09 7.79
C VAL A 301 4.58 -15.26 7.43
N MET A 302 4.77 -15.86 6.25
CA MET A 302 3.96 -17.01 5.80
C MET A 302 4.08 -18.20 6.76
N ASN A 303 5.28 -18.50 7.25
CA ASN A 303 5.46 -19.55 8.25
C ASN A 303 4.69 -19.25 9.54
N LEU A 304 4.66 -18.00 10.00
CA LEU A 304 3.96 -17.61 11.22
C LEU A 304 2.45 -17.74 11.04
N ILE A 305 1.90 -17.20 9.97
CA ILE A 305 0.44 -17.18 9.77
C ILE A 305 -0.12 -18.51 9.27
N THR A 306 0.67 -19.37 8.57
CA THR A 306 0.21 -20.66 8.04
C THR A 306 0.51 -21.85 8.95
N LYS A 307 1.30 -21.66 10.01
CA LYS A 307 1.56 -22.70 11.01
C LYS A 307 0.25 -23.17 11.65
N LYS A 308 0.12 -24.51 11.78
CA LYS A 308 -1.03 -25.12 12.49
C LYS A 308 -0.97 -24.86 13.97
#